data_13fd5c84c4d7455d33b57c81c19107b9
#
_entry.id   13fd5c84c4d7455d33b57c81c19107b9
#
_cell.length_a   1.000
_cell.length_b   1.000
_cell.length_c   1.000
_cell.angle_alpha   90.00
_cell.angle_beta   90.00
_cell.angle_gamma   90.00
#
_symmetry.space_group_name_H-M   'P 1'
#
loop_
_entity.id
_entity.type
_entity.pdbx_description
1 polymer ?
#
loop_
_entity_poly.entity_id
_entity_poly.type
_entity_poly.pdbx_seq_one_letter_code
_entity_poly.pdbx_strand_id
1 'polypeptide(L)'
;MEKGDAFIMLASAFHGGGNNTTKDEKRLVFSTFSVRGYLRQEENQFLAVPQEVARKYDRSVQDFMGYSMSEPAGGWVEQMDPIYALRPELKEGVRPTDY
;
A
#
# COMPACT_ATOMS: atom_id res chain seq x y z
N MET A 1 2.27 -19.60 -16.93
CA MET A 1 2.61 -19.37 -15.51
C MET A 1 2.06 -20.54 -14.71
N GLU A 2 2.89 -21.13 -13.91
CA GLU A 2 2.53 -22.20 -13.00
C GLU A 2 1.87 -21.64 -11.74
N LYS A 3 1.26 -22.51 -10.95
CA LYS A 3 0.71 -22.13 -9.66
C LYS A 3 1.84 -21.71 -8.70
N GLY A 4 1.80 -20.51 -8.22
CA GLY A 4 2.84 -19.91 -7.36
C GLY A 4 3.79 -18.98 -8.09
N ASP A 5 3.73 -18.87 -9.42
CA ASP A 5 4.48 -17.87 -10.15
C ASP A 5 3.97 -16.45 -9.85
N ALA A 6 4.89 -15.49 -9.85
CA ALA A 6 4.58 -14.07 -9.77
C ALA A 6 5.08 -13.34 -11.02
N PHE A 7 4.31 -12.39 -11.48
CA PHE A 7 4.67 -11.50 -12.58
C PHE A 7 4.66 -10.05 -12.09
N ILE A 8 5.76 -9.36 -12.30
CA ILE A 8 5.92 -7.94 -11.91
C ILE A 8 6.14 -7.12 -13.17
N MET A 9 5.38 -6.05 -13.32
CA MET A 9 5.53 -5.15 -14.46
C MET A 9 5.34 -3.69 -14.06
N LEU A 10 5.90 -2.77 -14.83
CA LEU A 10 5.58 -1.36 -14.73
C LEU A 10 4.23 -1.08 -15.38
N ALA A 11 3.45 -0.18 -14.77
CA ALA A 11 2.14 0.20 -15.31
C ALA A 11 2.21 0.82 -16.73
N SER A 12 3.36 1.36 -17.11
CA SER A 12 3.62 1.89 -18.45
C SER A 12 3.89 0.82 -19.50
N ALA A 13 4.05 -0.46 -19.11
CA ALA A 13 4.25 -1.54 -20.06
C ALA A 13 2.96 -1.79 -20.85
N PHE A 14 3.09 -1.86 -22.18
CA PHE A 14 1.96 -2.23 -23.02
C PHE A 14 1.62 -3.71 -22.78
N HIS A 15 0.42 -3.97 -22.34
CA HIS A 15 0.00 -5.33 -21.96
C HIS A 15 -1.49 -5.56 -22.21
N GLY A 16 -1.89 -6.82 -22.15
CA GLY A 16 -3.28 -7.22 -22.25
C GLY A 16 -3.51 -8.61 -21.65
N GLY A 17 -4.73 -8.86 -21.24
CA GLY A 17 -5.14 -10.18 -20.78
C GLY A 17 -5.40 -11.12 -21.95
N GLY A 18 -4.78 -12.30 -21.93
CA GLY A 18 -5.09 -13.37 -22.87
C GLY A 18 -6.40 -14.09 -22.50
N ASN A 19 -7.06 -14.64 -23.50
CA ASN A 19 -8.26 -15.45 -23.28
C ASN A 19 -7.93 -16.78 -22.59
N ASN A 20 -8.80 -17.24 -21.72
CA ASN A 20 -8.79 -18.61 -21.27
C ASN A 20 -9.40 -19.49 -22.37
N THR A 21 -8.57 -20.28 -23.03
CA THR A 21 -8.97 -21.20 -24.12
C THR A 21 -9.29 -22.60 -23.62
N THR A 22 -9.13 -22.88 -22.33
CA THR A 22 -9.49 -24.16 -21.72
C THR A 22 -11.00 -24.24 -21.50
N LYS A 23 -11.55 -25.46 -21.40
CA LYS A 23 -12.99 -25.65 -21.16
C LYS A 23 -13.34 -25.79 -19.68
N ASP A 24 -12.42 -26.27 -18.89
CA ASP A 24 -12.62 -26.75 -17.53
C ASP A 24 -11.63 -26.23 -16.50
N GLU A 25 -10.61 -25.48 -16.92
CA GLU A 25 -9.63 -24.88 -16.01
C GLU A 25 -9.98 -23.43 -15.67
N LYS A 26 -9.74 -23.05 -14.42
CA LYS A 26 -9.86 -21.69 -13.92
C LYS A 26 -8.56 -21.27 -13.28
N ARG A 27 -8.13 -20.04 -13.55
CA ARG A 27 -6.97 -19.44 -12.92
C ARG A 27 -7.41 -18.34 -11.98
N LEU A 28 -7.01 -18.44 -10.73
CA LEU A 28 -7.13 -17.35 -9.77
C LEU A 28 -5.83 -16.55 -9.80
N VAL A 29 -5.95 -15.25 -9.97
CA VAL A 29 -4.82 -14.31 -9.95
C VAL A 29 -5.10 -13.26 -8.88
N PHE A 30 -4.11 -13.01 -8.03
CA PHE A 30 -4.08 -11.86 -7.14
C PHE A 30 -3.21 -10.79 -7.77
N SER A 31 -3.70 -9.56 -7.79
CA SER A 31 -2.92 -8.43 -8.26
C SER A 31 -2.85 -7.36 -7.18
N THR A 32 -1.67 -6.78 -7.02
CA THR A 32 -1.43 -5.63 -6.16
C THR A 32 -0.88 -4.50 -7.01
N PHE A 33 -1.39 -3.30 -6.80
CA PHE A 33 -0.95 -2.10 -7.49
C PHE A 33 -0.22 -1.20 -6.49
N SER A 34 1.06 -0.94 -6.78
CA SER A 34 1.89 -0.04 -5.98
C SER A 34 2.02 1.28 -6.70
N VAL A 35 1.82 2.37 -5.99
CA VAL A 35 2.00 3.73 -6.49
C VAL A 35 3.07 4.45 -5.68
N ARG A 36 3.65 5.51 -6.24
CA ARG A 36 4.55 6.38 -5.50
C ARG A 36 3.80 7.06 -4.36
N GLY A 37 4.46 7.27 -3.22
CA GLY A 37 3.85 7.80 -1.99
C GLY A 37 3.16 9.16 -2.15
N TYR A 38 3.58 9.98 -3.14
CA TYR A 38 2.93 11.25 -3.44
C TYR A 38 1.71 11.14 -4.38
N LEU A 39 1.39 9.94 -4.86
CA LEU A 39 0.20 9.67 -5.66
C LEU A 39 -0.91 9.11 -4.81
N ARG A 40 -2.14 9.45 -5.15
CA ARG A 40 -3.29 8.86 -4.49
C ARG A 40 -3.47 7.41 -4.94
N GLN A 41 -3.67 6.54 -3.97
CA GLN A 41 -4.01 5.14 -4.21
C GLN A 41 -5.35 5.04 -4.95
N GLU A 42 -5.46 4.10 -5.89
CA GLU A 42 -6.70 3.82 -6.62
C GLU A 42 -7.82 3.41 -5.65
N GLU A 43 -7.53 2.46 -4.77
CA GLU A 43 -8.36 2.18 -3.61
C GLU A 43 -7.72 2.78 -2.36
N ASN A 44 -8.48 3.60 -1.65
CA ASN A 44 -7.99 4.25 -0.44
C ASN A 44 -7.81 3.24 0.70
N GLN A 45 -6.58 2.78 0.91
CA GLN A 45 -6.24 1.77 1.91
C GLN A 45 -6.52 2.22 3.34
N PHE A 46 -6.46 3.52 3.63
CA PHE A 46 -6.76 4.05 4.97
C PHE A 46 -8.23 3.90 5.35
N LEU A 47 -9.12 3.85 4.35
CA LEU A 47 -10.55 3.65 4.55
C LEU A 47 -10.96 2.18 4.33
N ALA A 48 -10.32 1.49 3.39
CA ALA A 48 -10.63 0.11 3.06
C ALA A 48 -10.16 -0.88 4.13
N VAL A 49 -9.02 -0.59 4.78
CA VAL A 49 -8.44 -1.45 5.81
C VAL A 49 -8.64 -0.82 7.19
N PRO A 50 -9.46 -1.43 8.07
CA PRO A 50 -9.62 -0.95 9.43
C PRO A 50 -8.29 -0.85 10.18
N GLN A 51 -8.12 0.20 11.00
CA GLN A 51 -6.86 0.45 11.70
C GLN A 51 -6.46 -0.71 12.64
N GLU A 52 -7.41 -1.38 13.27
CA GLU A 52 -7.15 -2.56 14.11
C GLU A 52 -6.59 -3.75 13.32
N VAL A 53 -6.83 -3.80 12.01
CA VAL A 53 -6.22 -4.77 11.09
C VAL A 53 -4.82 -4.28 10.69
N ALA A 54 -4.70 -3.03 10.28
CA ALA A 54 -3.43 -2.44 9.89
C ALA A 54 -2.36 -2.49 11.00
N ARG A 55 -2.77 -2.33 12.27
CA ARG A 55 -1.88 -2.45 13.44
C ARG A 55 -1.25 -3.84 13.62
N LYS A 56 -1.86 -4.89 13.07
CA LYS A 56 -1.35 -6.26 13.16
C LYS A 56 -0.23 -6.55 12.17
N TYR A 57 -0.06 -5.72 11.16
CA TYR A 57 1.01 -5.89 10.16
C TYR A 57 2.35 -5.37 10.72
N ASP A 58 3.42 -5.89 10.14
CA ASP A 58 4.77 -5.40 10.39
C ASP A 58 4.93 -3.95 9.94
N ARG A 59 5.88 -3.24 10.54
CA ARG A 59 6.16 -1.83 10.22
C ARG A 59 6.38 -1.59 8.73
N SER A 60 7.13 -2.46 8.07
CA SER A 60 7.40 -2.36 6.62
C SER A 60 6.13 -2.39 5.78
N VAL A 61 5.15 -3.20 6.18
CA VAL A 61 3.84 -3.25 5.51
C VAL A 61 3.03 -2.00 5.81
N GLN A 62 3.06 -1.51 7.05
CA GLN A 62 2.40 -0.26 7.43
C GLN A 62 2.96 0.93 6.64
N ASP A 63 4.28 1.02 6.50
CA ASP A 63 4.94 2.04 5.69
C ASP A 63 4.54 1.94 4.22
N PHE A 64 4.52 0.73 3.68
CA PHE A 64 4.10 0.46 2.30
C PHE A 64 2.62 0.81 2.06
N MET A 65 1.75 0.63 3.05
CA MET A 65 0.35 1.06 3.01
C MET A 65 0.20 2.59 3.01
N GLY A 66 1.25 3.33 3.34
CA GLY A 66 1.27 4.78 3.39
C GLY A 66 1.22 5.38 4.80
N TYR A 67 1.41 4.58 5.85
CA TYR A 67 1.60 5.08 7.21
C TYR A 67 3.04 5.57 7.43
N SER A 68 3.54 6.33 6.48
CA SER A 68 4.84 7.00 6.50
C SER A 68 4.76 8.27 5.65
N MET A 69 5.60 9.25 5.95
CA MET A 69 5.73 10.43 5.11
C MET A 69 6.34 10.06 3.76
N SER A 70 5.87 10.70 2.69
CA SER A 70 6.41 10.51 1.34
C SER A 70 7.35 11.64 0.95
N GLU A 71 8.41 11.31 0.23
CA GLU A 71 9.29 12.31 -0.39
C GLU A 71 8.59 13.08 -1.53
N PRO A 72 8.85 14.38 -1.73
CA PRO A 72 9.75 15.22 -0.93
C PRO A 72 9.12 15.75 0.36
N ALA A 73 7.82 15.79 0.46
CA ALA A 73 7.05 16.10 1.66
C ALA A 73 5.57 15.85 1.41
N GLY A 74 4.92 15.06 2.27
CA GLY A 74 3.49 14.80 2.16
C GLY A 74 3.04 13.60 2.98
N GLY A 75 1.73 13.49 3.16
CA GLY A 75 1.11 12.39 3.88
C GLY A 75 1.04 12.56 5.40
N TRP A 76 1.50 13.68 5.94
CA TRP A 76 1.47 13.93 7.39
C TRP A 76 0.04 14.02 7.95
N VAL A 77 -0.07 13.71 9.23
CA VAL A 77 -1.29 13.86 10.02
C VAL A 77 -0.93 14.73 11.22
N GLU A 78 -1.64 15.85 11.43
CA GLU A 78 -1.37 16.79 12.52
C GLU A 78 0.11 17.24 12.58
N GLN A 79 0.73 17.51 11.42
CA GLN A 79 2.14 17.89 11.28
C GLN A 79 3.12 16.82 11.78
N MET A 80 2.73 15.56 11.78
CA MET A 80 3.53 14.43 12.22
C MET A 80 3.48 13.29 11.21
N ASP A 81 4.41 12.36 11.35
CA ASP A 81 4.41 11.12 10.59
C ASP A 81 3.07 10.39 10.80
N PRO A 82 2.39 9.95 9.73
CA PRO A 82 1.09 9.29 9.79
C PRO A 82 1.09 7.99 10.60
N ILE A 83 2.26 7.41 10.87
CA ILE A 83 2.35 6.24 11.75
C ILE A 83 1.81 6.51 13.16
N TYR A 84 1.92 7.76 13.64
CA TYR A 84 1.43 8.13 14.98
C TYR A 84 -0.11 8.16 15.05
N ALA A 85 -0.79 8.29 13.92
CA ALA A 85 -2.24 8.10 13.86
C ALA A 85 -2.63 6.61 14.00
N LEU A 86 -1.79 5.73 13.45
CA LEU A 86 -1.98 4.28 13.56
C LEU A 86 -1.49 3.73 14.90
N ARG A 87 -0.34 4.21 15.40
CA ARG A 87 0.35 3.78 16.61
C ARG A 87 0.63 4.95 17.54
N PRO A 88 -0.39 5.42 18.27
CA PRO A 88 -0.24 6.58 19.16
C PRO A 88 0.84 6.40 20.24
N GLU A 89 1.11 5.17 20.63
CA GLU A 89 2.14 4.81 21.60
C GLU A 89 3.56 5.20 21.16
N LEU A 90 3.78 5.37 19.86
CA LEU A 90 5.07 5.82 19.31
C LEU A 90 5.25 7.33 19.36
N LYS A 91 4.20 8.07 19.75
CA LYS A 91 4.20 9.55 19.77
C LYS A 91 4.90 10.14 21.01
N GLU A 92 5.17 9.33 22.03
CA GLU A 92 5.75 9.82 23.28
C GLU A 92 7.12 10.47 23.04
N GLY A 93 7.26 11.74 23.47
CA GLY A 93 8.48 12.54 23.32
C GLY A 93 8.73 13.10 21.91
N VAL A 94 7.87 12.84 20.95
CA VAL A 94 7.97 13.39 19.59
C VAL A 94 7.25 14.74 19.52
N ARG A 95 7.93 15.74 18.94
CA ARG A 95 7.34 17.06 18.66
C ARG A 95 6.83 17.12 17.23
N PRO A 96 5.77 17.90 16.95
CA PRO A 96 5.40 18.24 15.58
C PRO A 96 6.59 18.82 14.83
N THR A 97 6.72 18.49 13.55
CA THR A 97 7.73 19.10 12.70
C THR A 97 7.35 20.54 12.44
N ASP A 98 8.29 21.46 12.73
CA ASP A 98 8.17 22.87 12.35
C ASP A 98 8.46 22.98 10.84
N TYR A 99 7.49 23.46 10.06
CA TYR A 99 7.62 23.77 8.64
C TYR A 99 7.65 25.27 8.42
#